data_4de8eede0b2dec21d9e0fe1e74124428
#
_entry.id   4de8eede0b2dec21d9e0fe1e74124428
#
_cell.length_a   1.000
_cell.length_b   1.000
_cell.length_c   1.000
_cell.angle_alpha   90.00
_cell.angle_beta   90.00
_cell.angle_gamma   90.00
#
_symmetry.space_group_name_H-M   'P 1'
#
loop_
_entity.id
_entity.type
_entity.pdbx_description
1 polymer ?
#
loop_
_entity_poly.entity_id
_entity_poly.type
_entity_poly.pdbx_seq_one_letter_code
_entity_poly.pdbx_strand_id
1 'polypeptide(L)'
;MKRLFLLSVLCLLVLGISAQTAKEEIFADVHRSAANYYAYPAVTAVQTVPPVGYKPFYLSHYARHGSRFLIDPDDYEQPLEVMREADRNGVLTGLGKKTLCVLDSMSRMAKGRYGELTPLGARQHRGIAERMYKNFPEIFKGQVEIDARSTVVIRCILSMMAECNQLQALNPKLRFKNDASYHDMYYMNFSGDPHIKEMRKSPEVKAAKEAIRKEHIHPERLMKTLFANTDYLKWKVDAGELMTSLFDVASNMQSHDTGLELYSLFTKEECYDLWQLSNRGWYISFGPSPLTKGEMPSVEANLLENILNTADTCVVRKDSYATLRFGHESCLLPLACLLELDDCGYQTDDLDKLDAIWRNYKIFPMAGNIQFVFYRKKGSDDILVKVLLNERETKLPVKSDVAPYYHWKDVELYYRNKLEALRK
;
A
#
# COMPACT_ATOMS: atom_id res chain seq x y z
N MET A 1 -27.52 65.83 -6.62
CA MET A 1 -27.72 64.35 -6.49
C MET A 1 -26.35 63.71 -6.57
N LYS A 2 -25.80 63.36 -5.41
CA LYS A 2 -24.45 62.71 -5.28
C LYS A 2 -24.66 61.22 -5.27
N ARG A 3 -24.13 60.51 -6.28
CA ARG A 3 -24.08 59.02 -6.28
C ARG A 3 -22.84 58.58 -5.49
N LEU A 4 -23.09 57.95 -4.35
CA LEU A 4 -22.06 57.21 -3.60
C LEU A 4 -21.74 55.93 -4.36
N PHE A 5 -20.48 55.76 -4.76
CA PHE A 5 -19.92 54.48 -5.18
C PHE A 5 -19.45 53.73 -3.93
N LEU A 6 -20.15 52.66 -3.58
CA LEU A 6 -19.67 51.67 -2.58
C LEU A 6 -18.71 50.73 -3.29
N LEU A 7 -17.42 50.88 -3.05
CA LEU A 7 -16.41 49.83 -3.38
C LEU A 7 -16.48 48.75 -2.28
N SER A 8 -17.08 47.64 -2.58
CA SER A 8 -16.94 46.42 -1.76
C SER A 8 -15.60 45.79 -2.07
N VAL A 9 -14.64 45.96 -1.17
CA VAL A 9 -13.39 45.20 -1.16
C VAL A 9 -13.70 43.79 -0.70
N LEU A 10 -13.78 42.84 -1.66
CA LEU A 10 -13.88 41.42 -1.38
C LEU A 10 -12.47 40.92 -1.02
N CYS A 11 -12.17 40.89 0.27
CA CYS A 11 -10.97 40.20 0.76
C CYS A 11 -11.14 38.70 0.50
N LEU A 12 -10.57 38.21 -0.59
CA LEU A 12 -10.32 36.80 -0.81
C LEU A 12 -9.27 36.32 0.22
N LEU A 13 -9.74 35.82 1.34
CA LEU A 13 -8.94 34.99 2.23
C LEU A 13 -8.60 33.71 1.44
N VAL A 14 -7.49 33.72 0.74
CA VAL A 14 -6.84 32.51 0.29
C VAL A 14 -6.31 31.84 1.56
N LEU A 15 -7.15 31.02 2.21
CA LEU A 15 -6.70 30.02 3.16
C LEU A 15 -5.82 29.08 2.37
N GLY A 16 -4.51 29.29 2.41
CA GLY A 16 -3.55 28.30 1.96
C GLY A 16 -3.84 27.01 2.73
N ILE A 17 -4.47 26.04 2.06
CA ILE A 17 -4.58 24.69 2.59
C ILE A 17 -3.16 24.15 2.58
N SER A 18 -2.42 24.40 3.67
CA SER A 18 -1.16 23.70 3.90
C SER A 18 -1.47 22.22 3.96
N ALA A 19 -0.85 21.44 3.10
CA ALA A 19 -0.97 19.99 3.17
C ALA A 19 -0.51 19.53 4.55
N GLN A 20 -1.32 18.71 5.23
CA GLN A 20 -0.95 18.16 6.53
C GLN A 20 0.38 17.39 6.44
N THR A 21 1.25 17.59 7.42
CA THR A 21 2.48 16.83 7.58
C THR A 21 2.16 15.37 7.91
N ALA A 22 3.10 14.46 7.66
CA ALA A 22 2.93 13.05 8.07
C ALA A 22 2.69 12.93 9.58
N LYS A 23 3.38 13.75 10.37
CA LYS A 23 3.22 13.79 11.82
C LYS A 23 1.79 14.17 12.23
N GLU A 24 1.22 15.22 11.63
CA GLU A 24 -0.16 15.62 11.89
C GLU A 24 -1.18 14.55 11.47
N GLU A 25 -0.96 13.90 10.32
CA GLU A 25 -1.81 12.82 9.85
C GLU A 25 -1.79 11.60 10.79
N ILE A 26 -0.61 11.21 11.30
CA ILE A 26 -0.47 10.10 12.26
C ILE A 26 -1.03 10.49 13.63
N PHE A 27 -0.86 11.75 14.06
CA PHE A 27 -1.43 12.23 15.33
C PHE A 27 -2.95 12.30 15.31
N ALA A 28 -3.54 12.51 14.13
CA ALA A 28 -4.98 12.46 13.92
C ALA A 28 -5.52 11.02 13.85
N ASP A 29 -4.73 10.09 13.30
CA ASP A 29 -5.07 8.67 13.14
C ASP A 29 -3.81 7.83 13.30
N VAL A 30 -3.56 7.31 14.51
CA VAL A 30 -2.37 6.53 14.84
C VAL A 30 -2.24 5.23 14.03
N HIS A 31 -3.34 4.71 13.46
CA HIS A 31 -3.31 3.51 12.62
C HIS A 31 -2.48 3.68 11.36
N ARG A 32 -2.28 4.92 10.88
CA ARG A 32 -1.40 5.21 9.74
C ARG A 32 0.06 4.87 10.01
N SER A 33 0.48 4.90 11.29
CA SER A 33 1.82 4.50 11.69
C SER A 33 2.12 3.02 11.45
N ALA A 34 1.09 2.21 11.22
CA ALA A 34 1.22 0.80 10.87
C ALA A 34 1.88 0.55 9.49
N ALA A 35 2.10 1.59 8.69
CA ALA A 35 2.80 1.48 7.40
C ALA A 35 2.17 0.40 6.49
N ASN A 36 2.91 -0.69 6.23
CA ASN A 36 2.45 -1.82 5.43
C ASN A 36 1.32 -2.65 6.06
N TYR A 37 1.01 -2.47 7.34
CA TYR A 37 -0.14 -3.08 8.01
C TYR A 37 -1.37 -2.16 8.05
N TYR A 38 -1.24 -0.91 7.56
CA TYR A 38 -2.37 0.02 7.53
C TYR A 38 -3.54 -0.59 6.75
N ALA A 39 -4.69 -0.71 7.39
CA ALA A 39 -5.90 -1.24 6.76
C ALA A 39 -6.35 -0.33 5.61
N TYR A 40 -6.99 -0.92 4.58
CA TYR A 40 -7.46 -0.14 3.43
C TYR A 40 -8.40 0.97 3.88
N PRO A 41 -8.09 2.24 3.59
CA PRO A 41 -8.87 3.37 4.08
C PRO A 41 -10.22 3.47 3.37
N ALA A 42 -11.16 4.18 4.00
CA ALA A 42 -12.41 4.54 3.36
C ALA A 42 -12.15 5.42 2.12
N VAL A 43 -12.74 5.05 0.99
CA VAL A 43 -12.62 5.78 -0.27
C VAL A 43 -13.82 6.70 -0.44
N THR A 44 -13.56 8.00 -0.43
CA THR A 44 -14.56 9.06 -0.64
C THR A 44 -14.34 9.83 -1.95
N ALA A 45 -13.28 9.47 -2.70
CA ALA A 45 -12.92 10.16 -3.93
C ALA A 45 -14.01 10.00 -4.99
N VAL A 46 -14.42 11.11 -5.59
CA VAL A 46 -15.32 11.14 -6.74
C VAL A 46 -14.47 11.15 -8.00
N GLN A 47 -14.82 10.29 -8.95
CA GLN A 47 -14.13 10.21 -10.23
C GLN A 47 -14.49 11.38 -11.14
N THR A 48 -13.48 12.00 -11.75
CA THR A 48 -13.70 13.02 -12.80
C THR A 48 -14.45 12.41 -13.98
N VAL A 49 -15.46 13.14 -14.46
CA VAL A 49 -16.28 12.70 -15.61
C VAL A 49 -15.40 12.67 -16.87
N PRO A 50 -15.49 11.61 -17.71
CA PRO A 50 -14.70 11.54 -18.92
C PRO A 50 -15.08 12.62 -19.94
N PRO A 51 -14.15 13.02 -20.84
CA PRO A 51 -14.45 13.94 -21.93
C PRO A 51 -15.64 13.45 -22.77
N VAL A 52 -16.37 14.42 -23.35
CA VAL A 52 -17.63 14.14 -24.06
C VAL A 52 -17.48 13.06 -25.14
N GLY A 53 -18.29 12.04 -25.02
CA GLY A 53 -18.34 10.90 -25.95
C GLY A 53 -17.40 9.75 -25.61
N TYR A 54 -16.46 9.92 -24.68
CA TYR A 54 -15.63 8.82 -24.21
C TYR A 54 -16.37 7.98 -23.17
N LYS A 55 -16.21 6.65 -23.27
CA LYS A 55 -16.77 5.67 -22.35
C LYS A 55 -15.71 4.65 -21.95
N PRO A 56 -15.69 4.23 -20.67
CA PRO A 56 -14.77 3.18 -20.25
C PRO A 56 -15.11 1.86 -20.91
N PHE A 57 -14.08 1.09 -21.32
CA PHE A 57 -14.26 -0.20 -21.97
C PHE A 57 -13.29 -1.28 -21.55
N TYR A 58 -12.15 -0.92 -20.98
CA TYR A 58 -11.14 -1.84 -20.49
C TYR A 58 -10.59 -1.34 -19.15
N LEU A 59 -10.32 -2.29 -18.23
CA LEU A 59 -9.71 -2.03 -16.95
C LEU A 59 -8.57 -3.01 -16.70
N SER A 60 -7.38 -2.49 -16.40
CA SER A 60 -6.23 -3.27 -15.95
C SER A 60 -5.96 -2.94 -14.48
N HIS A 61 -5.98 -3.95 -13.64
CA HIS A 61 -5.85 -3.83 -12.18
C HIS A 61 -4.67 -4.63 -11.67
N TYR A 62 -3.91 -4.07 -10.74
CA TYR A 62 -2.99 -4.79 -9.88
C TYR A 62 -3.29 -4.45 -8.43
N ALA A 63 -3.53 -5.46 -7.60
CA ALA A 63 -3.81 -5.29 -6.18
C ALA A 63 -2.84 -6.10 -5.31
N ARG A 64 -2.49 -5.52 -4.18
CA ARG A 64 -1.96 -6.24 -3.03
C ARG A 64 -3.06 -7.05 -2.36
N HIS A 65 -2.73 -8.20 -1.76
CA HIS A 65 -3.67 -8.95 -0.89
C HIS A 65 -4.27 -8.05 0.22
N GLY A 66 -5.45 -8.42 0.71
CA GLY A 66 -6.10 -7.72 1.82
C GLY A 66 -5.45 -7.93 3.18
N SER A 67 -6.05 -7.36 4.22
CA SER A 67 -5.63 -7.53 5.62
C SER A 67 -5.41 -9.00 5.97
N ARG A 68 -4.32 -9.29 6.71
CA ARG A 68 -3.85 -10.64 7.02
C ARG A 68 -3.27 -10.74 8.42
N PHE A 69 -3.10 -11.95 8.91
CA PHE A 69 -2.26 -12.25 10.07
C PHE A 69 -0.78 -11.91 9.77
N LEU A 70 0.03 -11.67 10.80
CA LEU A 70 1.48 -11.62 10.65
C LEU A 70 1.97 -12.95 10.06
N ILE A 71 3.12 -12.89 9.36
CA ILE A 71 3.54 -14.02 8.51
C ILE A 71 4.30 -15.07 9.32
N ASP A 72 5.18 -14.62 10.23
CA ASP A 72 6.03 -15.51 10.99
C ASP A 72 5.37 -15.83 12.34
N PRO A 73 5.39 -17.10 12.79
CA PRO A 73 5.02 -17.45 14.17
C PRO A 73 5.74 -16.59 15.22
N ASP A 74 7.03 -16.32 15.01
CA ASP A 74 7.87 -15.56 15.94
C ASP A 74 7.40 -14.10 16.09
N ASP A 75 6.70 -13.54 15.09
CA ASP A 75 6.10 -12.19 15.20
C ASP A 75 5.13 -12.08 16.40
N TYR A 76 4.48 -13.19 16.79
CA TYR A 76 3.59 -13.27 17.94
C TYR A 76 4.26 -13.88 19.18
N GLU A 77 5.04 -14.95 18.98
CA GLU A 77 5.55 -15.76 20.09
C GLU A 77 6.73 -15.08 20.79
N GLN A 78 7.61 -14.37 20.08
CA GLN A 78 8.77 -13.70 20.68
C GLN A 78 8.35 -12.67 21.74
N PRO A 79 7.53 -11.65 21.46
CA PRO A 79 7.11 -10.69 22.48
C PRO A 79 6.28 -11.37 23.59
N LEU A 80 5.50 -12.39 23.25
CA LEU A 80 4.71 -13.14 24.22
C LEU A 80 5.59 -13.88 25.23
N GLU A 81 6.63 -14.61 24.80
CA GLU A 81 7.53 -15.36 25.69
C GLU A 81 8.35 -14.42 26.59
N VAL A 82 8.81 -13.29 26.06
CA VAL A 82 9.48 -12.26 26.87
C VAL A 82 8.56 -11.80 28.02
N MET A 83 7.31 -11.51 27.71
CA MET A 83 6.34 -11.05 28.70
C MET A 83 5.93 -12.16 29.69
N ARG A 84 5.81 -13.42 29.23
CA ARG A 84 5.55 -14.58 30.09
C ARG A 84 6.69 -14.85 31.07
N GLU A 85 7.94 -14.75 30.60
CA GLU A 85 9.10 -14.93 31.47
C GLU A 85 9.16 -13.82 32.52
N ALA A 86 8.88 -12.59 32.14
CA ALA A 86 8.81 -11.46 33.07
C ALA A 86 7.71 -11.62 34.11
N ASP A 87 6.55 -12.17 33.75
CA ASP A 87 5.45 -12.44 34.69
C ASP A 87 5.85 -13.54 35.68
N ARG A 88 6.45 -14.65 35.20
CA ARG A 88 7.00 -15.71 36.09
C ARG A 88 8.00 -15.19 37.11
N ASN A 89 8.75 -14.16 36.75
CA ASN A 89 9.72 -13.50 37.65
C ASN A 89 9.11 -12.38 38.51
N GLY A 90 7.80 -12.12 38.37
CA GLY A 90 7.08 -11.11 39.19
C GLY A 90 7.50 -9.68 38.89
N VAL A 91 8.07 -9.40 37.71
CA VAL A 91 8.63 -8.07 37.35
C VAL A 91 7.70 -7.24 36.47
N LEU A 92 6.53 -7.71 36.09
CA LEU A 92 5.56 -6.94 35.32
C LEU A 92 4.76 -5.97 36.19
N THR A 93 4.48 -4.79 35.63
CA THR A 93 3.48 -3.86 36.18
C THR A 93 2.06 -4.38 35.92
N GLY A 94 1.06 -3.71 36.48
CA GLY A 94 -0.35 -4.00 36.15
C GLY A 94 -0.67 -3.85 34.66
N LEU A 95 -0.05 -2.86 33.98
CA LEU A 95 -0.20 -2.70 32.53
C LEU A 95 0.56 -3.79 31.77
N GLY A 96 1.77 -4.16 32.21
CA GLY A 96 2.52 -5.28 31.64
C GLY A 96 1.72 -6.59 31.65
N LYS A 97 1.02 -6.90 32.76
CA LYS A 97 0.13 -8.08 32.84
C LYS A 97 -1.06 -7.99 31.90
N LYS A 98 -1.66 -6.81 31.71
CA LYS A 98 -2.74 -6.62 30.73
C LYS A 98 -2.21 -6.82 29.30
N THR A 99 -1.05 -6.27 28.99
CA THR A 99 -0.37 -6.48 27.70
C THR A 99 -0.12 -7.95 27.43
N LEU A 100 0.39 -8.70 28.41
CA LEU A 100 0.58 -10.15 28.31
C LEU A 100 -0.72 -10.87 27.95
N CYS A 101 -1.85 -10.54 28.59
CA CYS A 101 -3.15 -11.13 28.28
C CYS A 101 -3.61 -10.85 26.83
N VAL A 102 -3.34 -9.65 26.32
CA VAL A 102 -3.66 -9.29 24.92
C VAL A 102 -2.78 -10.07 23.95
N LEU A 103 -1.47 -10.13 24.20
CA LEU A 103 -0.54 -10.90 23.36
C LEU A 103 -0.89 -12.39 23.33
N ASP A 104 -1.24 -12.98 24.48
CA ASP A 104 -1.65 -14.37 24.57
C ASP A 104 -2.95 -14.64 23.79
N SER A 105 -3.86 -13.69 23.79
CA SER A 105 -5.10 -13.78 23.00
C SER A 105 -4.82 -13.70 21.50
N MET A 106 -3.92 -12.78 21.07
CA MET A 106 -3.53 -12.63 19.68
C MET A 106 -2.77 -13.86 19.16
N SER A 107 -1.80 -14.38 19.93
CA SER A 107 -1.06 -15.59 19.57
C SER A 107 -1.99 -16.78 19.40
N ARG A 108 -2.94 -17.01 20.34
CA ARG A 108 -3.93 -18.08 20.20
C ARG A 108 -4.81 -17.93 18.96
N MET A 109 -5.22 -16.71 18.64
CA MET A 109 -6.02 -16.44 17.45
C MET A 109 -5.23 -16.66 16.16
N ALA A 110 -3.93 -16.35 16.18
CA ALA A 110 -3.04 -16.49 15.03
C ALA A 110 -2.53 -17.91 14.81
N LYS A 111 -2.62 -18.78 15.84
CA LYS A 111 -2.07 -20.14 15.79
C LYS A 111 -2.59 -20.93 14.60
N GLY A 112 -1.66 -21.35 13.71
CA GLY A 112 -1.97 -22.08 12.49
C GLY A 112 -2.57 -21.23 11.37
N ARG A 113 -2.58 -19.90 11.52
CA ARG A 113 -3.14 -18.95 10.55
C ARG A 113 -2.13 -17.87 10.08
N TYR A 114 -0.86 -18.11 10.26
CA TYR A 114 0.20 -17.16 9.93
C TYR A 114 0.18 -16.80 8.45
N GLY A 115 0.16 -15.50 8.16
CA GLY A 115 0.09 -14.97 6.80
C GLY A 115 -1.24 -15.17 6.07
N GLU A 116 -2.27 -15.74 6.70
CA GLU A 116 -3.59 -15.94 6.09
C GLU A 116 -4.39 -14.64 6.00
N LEU A 117 -5.21 -14.55 4.96
CA LEU A 117 -6.18 -13.46 4.79
C LEU A 117 -7.19 -13.44 5.94
N THR A 118 -7.48 -12.27 6.50
CA THR A 118 -8.52 -12.11 7.51
C THR A 118 -9.89 -11.89 6.85
N PRO A 119 -11.01 -12.04 7.61
CA PRO A 119 -12.33 -11.65 7.14
C PRO A 119 -12.40 -10.18 6.68
N LEU A 120 -11.68 -9.28 7.36
CA LEU A 120 -11.55 -7.88 6.93
C LEU A 120 -10.87 -7.77 5.57
N GLY A 121 -9.77 -8.50 5.33
CA GLY A 121 -9.08 -8.51 4.04
C GLY A 121 -10.00 -8.92 2.89
N ALA A 122 -10.82 -9.94 3.09
CA ALA A 122 -11.82 -10.35 2.10
C ALA A 122 -12.89 -9.25 1.88
N ARG A 123 -13.34 -8.55 2.94
CA ARG A 123 -14.29 -7.42 2.81
C ARG A 123 -13.68 -6.23 2.06
N GLN A 124 -12.38 -5.95 2.26
CA GLN A 124 -11.69 -4.88 1.53
C GLN A 124 -11.77 -5.12 0.02
N HIS A 125 -11.46 -6.32 -0.45
CA HIS A 125 -11.56 -6.67 -1.87
C HIS A 125 -12.99 -6.67 -2.41
N ARG A 126 -13.98 -7.16 -1.62
CA ARG A 126 -15.38 -7.01 -2.02
C ARG A 126 -15.80 -5.55 -2.20
N GLY A 127 -15.39 -4.69 -1.27
CA GLY A 127 -15.68 -3.25 -1.37
C GLY A 127 -15.00 -2.58 -2.57
N ILE A 128 -13.77 -2.98 -2.93
CA ILE A 128 -13.09 -2.51 -4.15
C ILE A 128 -13.89 -2.93 -5.39
N ALA A 129 -14.32 -4.20 -5.46
CA ALA A 129 -15.15 -4.70 -6.56
C ALA A 129 -16.46 -3.92 -6.73
N GLU A 130 -17.15 -3.64 -5.62
CA GLU A 130 -18.39 -2.86 -5.62
C GLU A 130 -18.18 -1.44 -6.18
N ARG A 131 -17.13 -0.76 -5.74
CA ARG A 131 -16.81 0.59 -6.21
C ARG A 131 -16.32 0.58 -7.65
N MET A 132 -15.53 -0.40 -8.05
CA MET A 132 -15.09 -0.61 -9.43
C MET A 132 -16.30 -0.80 -10.37
N TYR A 133 -17.23 -1.66 -10.00
CA TYR A 133 -18.48 -1.90 -10.75
C TYR A 133 -19.35 -0.63 -10.82
N LYS A 134 -19.46 0.12 -9.71
CA LYS A 134 -20.23 1.36 -9.63
C LYS A 134 -19.63 2.49 -10.45
N ASN A 135 -18.30 2.62 -10.42
CA ASN A 135 -17.60 3.73 -11.07
C ASN A 135 -17.42 3.51 -12.58
N PHE A 136 -17.37 2.23 -13.04
CA PHE A 136 -17.12 1.88 -14.44
C PHE A 136 -18.15 0.83 -14.97
N PRO A 137 -19.45 1.11 -14.85
CA PRO A 137 -20.50 0.12 -15.13
C PRO A 137 -20.48 -0.35 -16.59
N GLU A 138 -19.99 0.46 -17.54
CA GLU A 138 -19.92 0.08 -18.96
C GLU A 138 -18.96 -1.08 -19.19
N ILE A 139 -17.88 -1.18 -18.39
CA ILE A 139 -16.91 -2.28 -18.50
C ILE A 139 -17.56 -3.61 -18.11
N PHE A 140 -18.45 -3.59 -17.11
CA PHE A 140 -19.01 -4.80 -16.50
C PHE A 140 -20.44 -5.12 -16.96
N LYS A 141 -20.97 -4.39 -17.96
CA LYS A 141 -22.34 -4.57 -18.43
C LYS A 141 -22.46 -5.75 -19.39
N GLY A 142 -23.42 -6.63 -19.11
CA GLY A 142 -23.73 -7.77 -19.99
C GLY A 142 -22.75 -8.94 -19.79
N GLN A 143 -22.47 -9.66 -20.86
CA GLN A 143 -21.52 -10.77 -20.84
C GLN A 143 -20.12 -10.24 -21.13
N VAL A 144 -19.28 -10.21 -20.13
CA VAL A 144 -17.89 -9.72 -20.21
C VAL A 144 -16.93 -10.78 -19.72
N GLU A 145 -15.83 -10.97 -20.41
CA GLU A 145 -14.73 -11.82 -19.99
C GLU A 145 -13.78 -11.05 -19.06
N ILE A 146 -13.39 -11.67 -17.95
CA ILE A 146 -12.45 -11.12 -16.97
C ILE A 146 -11.33 -12.15 -16.79
N ASP A 147 -10.10 -11.74 -17.09
CA ASP A 147 -8.90 -12.54 -16.82
C ASP A 147 -8.35 -12.12 -15.46
N ALA A 148 -8.40 -13.03 -14.46
CA ALA A 148 -7.93 -12.77 -13.13
C ALA A 148 -6.74 -13.69 -12.78
N ARG A 149 -5.63 -13.10 -12.40
CA ARG A 149 -4.37 -13.77 -12.07
C ARG A 149 -3.94 -13.46 -10.65
N SER A 150 -3.41 -14.46 -9.96
CA SER A 150 -2.86 -14.30 -8.61
C SER A 150 -1.48 -14.93 -8.54
N THR A 151 -0.65 -14.42 -7.60
CA THR A 151 0.49 -15.22 -7.15
C THR A 151 -0.01 -16.52 -6.53
N VAL A 152 0.87 -17.53 -6.42
CA VAL A 152 0.52 -18.86 -5.84
C VAL A 152 0.34 -18.81 -4.30
N VAL A 153 0.37 -17.63 -3.71
CA VAL A 153 0.23 -17.44 -2.26
C VAL A 153 -1.24 -17.38 -1.88
N ILE A 154 -1.66 -18.23 -0.94
CA ILE A 154 -3.07 -18.45 -0.56
C ILE A 154 -3.82 -17.13 -0.30
N ARG A 155 -3.24 -16.17 0.47
CA ARG A 155 -3.90 -14.89 0.74
C ARG A 155 -4.18 -14.05 -0.51
N CYS A 156 -3.31 -14.15 -1.54
CA CYS A 156 -3.52 -13.45 -2.81
C CYS A 156 -4.62 -14.12 -3.62
N ILE A 157 -4.65 -15.47 -3.66
CA ILE A 157 -5.71 -16.26 -4.30
C ILE A 157 -7.06 -15.94 -3.66
N LEU A 158 -7.14 -15.91 -2.32
CA LEU A 158 -8.38 -15.61 -1.62
C LEU A 158 -8.82 -14.14 -1.80
N SER A 159 -7.88 -13.21 -1.94
CA SER A 159 -8.17 -11.81 -2.29
C SER A 159 -8.78 -11.70 -3.69
N MET A 160 -8.17 -12.37 -4.67
CA MET A 160 -8.70 -12.50 -6.04
C MET A 160 -10.11 -13.06 -6.02
N MET A 161 -10.32 -14.18 -5.32
CA MET A 161 -11.64 -14.82 -5.25
C MET A 161 -12.69 -13.92 -4.56
N ALA A 162 -12.31 -13.16 -3.52
CA ALA A 162 -13.23 -12.24 -2.85
C ALA A 162 -13.71 -11.13 -3.81
N GLU A 163 -12.81 -10.59 -4.64
CA GLU A 163 -13.14 -9.55 -5.63
C GLU A 163 -13.95 -10.11 -6.80
N CYS A 164 -13.51 -11.23 -7.39
CA CYS A 164 -14.20 -11.89 -8.50
C CYS A 164 -15.60 -12.35 -8.11
N ASN A 165 -15.78 -12.95 -6.94
CA ASN A 165 -17.08 -13.39 -6.45
C ASN A 165 -18.04 -12.22 -6.23
N GLN A 166 -17.54 -11.07 -5.75
CA GLN A 166 -18.36 -9.87 -5.61
C GLN A 166 -18.79 -9.30 -6.95
N LEU A 167 -17.88 -9.22 -7.94
CA LEU A 167 -18.24 -8.83 -9.31
C LEU A 167 -19.26 -9.79 -9.92
N GLN A 168 -19.09 -11.11 -9.71
CA GLN A 168 -20.02 -12.14 -10.17
C GLN A 168 -21.42 -11.99 -9.53
N ALA A 169 -21.47 -11.63 -8.23
CA ALA A 169 -22.73 -11.38 -7.53
C ALA A 169 -23.45 -10.13 -8.08
N LEU A 170 -22.69 -9.09 -8.45
CA LEU A 170 -23.25 -7.86 -9.06
C LEU A 170 -23.72 -8.07 -10.51
N ASN A 171 -23.02 -8.93 -11.27
CA ASN A 171 -23.43 -9.32 -12.62
C ASN A 171 -23.15 -10.81 -12.88
N PRO A 172 -24.15 -11.70 -12.76
CA PRO A 172 -23.99 -13.13 -12.99
C PRO A 172 -23.62 -13.54 -14.43
N LYS A 173 -23.64 -12.59 -15.38
CA LYS A 173 -23.24 -12.84 -16.78
C LYS A 173 -21.76 -12.67 -17.03
N LEU A 174 -21.00 -12.21 -16.05
CA LEU A 174 -19.54 -12.12 -16.15
C LEU A 174 -18.92 -13.51 -16.25
N ARG A 175 -17.89 -13.64 -17.07
CA ARG A 175 -17.14 -14.88 -17.26
C ARG A 175 -15.71 -14.69 -16.81
N PHE A 176 -15.31 -15.45 -15.80
CA PHE A 176 -13.99 -15.36 -15.22
C PHE A 176 -13.08 -16.48 -15.74
N LYS A 177 -11.83 -16.09 -16.05
CA LYS A 177 -10.69 -16.98 -16.23
C LYS A 177 -9.76 -16.75 -15.04
N ASN A 178 -9.93 -17.52 -13.97
CA ASN A 178 -9.13 -17.39 -12.77
C ASN A 178 -7.94 -18.36 -12.84
N ASP A 179 -6.74 -17.85 -12.55
CA ASP A 179 -5.54 -18.67 -12.50
C ASP A 179 -4.57 -18.18 -11.42
N ALA A 180 -3.78 -19.11 -10.89
CA ALA A 180 -2.66 -18.86 -9.98
C ALA A 180 -1.57 -19.88 -10.29
N SER A 181 -0.59 -19.48 -11.07
CA SER A 181 0.41 -20.40 -11.65
C SER A 181 1.83 -19.93 -11.39
N TYR A 182 2.73 -20.89 -11.15
CA TYR A 182 4.18 -20.62 -11.14
C TYR A 182 4.68 -20.07 -12.47
N HIS A 183 4.01 -20.40 -13.57
CA HIS A 183 4.29 -19.87 -14.90
C HIS A 183 4.21 -18.32 -14.94
N ASP A 184 3.28 -17.72 -14.19
CA ASP A 184 3.03 -16.29 -14.20
C ASP A 184 3.89 -15.52 -13.16
N MET A 185 4.60 -16.24 -12.27
CA MET A 185 5.34 -15.63 -11.17
C MET A 185 6.47 -14.70 -11.61
N TYR A 186 7.00 -14.85 -12.83
CA TYR A 186 8.07 -14.00 -13.34
C TYR A 186 7.66 -12.51 -13.51
N TYR A 187 6.36 -12.25 -13.64
CA TYR A 187 5.82 -10.89 -13.69
C TYR A 187 4.84 -10.58 -12.53
N MET A 188 4.29 -11.60 -11.86
CA MET A 188 3.30 -11.42 -10.78
C MET A 188 3.94 -11.20 -9.43
N ASN A 189 5.22 -11.52 -9.26
CA ASN A 189 5.92 -11.43 -8.01
C ASN A 189 7.24 -10.68 -8.16
N PHE A 190 7.74 -10.17 -7.04
CA PHE A 190 9.02 -9.52 -6.96
C PHE A 190 10.12 -10.34 -7.63
N SER A 191 10.80 -9.72 -8.58
CA SER A 191 11.92 -10.33 -9.30
C SER A 191 13.07 -10.68 -8.34
N GLY A 192 13.53 -11.92 -8.47
CA GLY A 192 14.67 -12.42 -7.70
C GLY A 192 16.03 -11.96 -8.20
N ASP A 193 16.13 -10.83 -8.93
CA ASP A 193 17.35 -10.32 -9.52
C ASP A 193 18.51 -10.30 -8.50
N PRO A 194 19.64 -11.02 -8.78
CA PRO A 194 20.77 -11.08 -7.88
C PRO A 194 21.40 -9.71 -7.61
N HIS A 195 21.51 -8.83 -8.60
CA HIS A 195 22.07 -7.49 -8.46
C HIS A 195 21.26 -6.65 -7.48
N ILE A 196 19.94 -6.64 -7.63
CA ILE A 196 19.03 -5.94 -6.71
C ILE A 196 19.11 -6.50 -5.29
N LYS A 197 19.20 -7.84 -5.15
CA LYS A 197 19.35 -8.48 -3.83
C LYS A 197 20.67 -8.08 -3.16
N GLU A 198 21.75 -8.01 -3.91
CA GLU A 198 23.07 -7.61 -3.41
C GLU A 198 23.04 -6.13 -2.98
N MET A 199 22.51 -5.24 -3.81
CA MET A 199 22.40 -3.81 -3.53
C MET A 199 21.60 -3.54 -2.24
N ARG A 200 20.48 -4.24 -2.03
CA ARG A 200 19.66 -4.14 -0.80
C ARG A 200 20.38 -4.62 0.47
N LYS A 201 21.43 -5.41 0.32
CA LYS A 201 22.24 -5.97 1.42
C LYS A 201 23.60 -5.30 1.53
N SER A 202 23.87 -4.26 0.75
CA SER A 202 25.15 -3.56 0.76
C SER A 202 25.50 -3.02 2.16
N PRO A 203 26.78 -2.82 2.48
CA PRO A 203 27.20 -2.25 3.74
C PRO A 203 26.59 -0.87 4.00
N GLU A 204 26.45 -0.04 2.96
CA GLU A 204 25.88 1.30 3.02
C GLU A 204 24.40 1.26 3.41
N VAL A 205 23.61 0.36 2.79
CA VAL A 205 22.20 0.16 3.12
C VAL A 205 22.03 -0.35 4.55
N LYS A 206 22.89 -1.28 4.99
CA LYS A 206 22.87 -1.78 6.38
C LYS A 206 23.20 -0.67 7.38
N ALA A 207 24.24 0.11 7.10
CA ALA A 207 24.65 1.23 7.96
C ALA A 207 23.54 2.30 8.07
N ALA A 208 22.90 2.65 6.94
CA ALA A 208 21.79 3.59 6.93
C ALA A 208 20.60 3.08 7.76
N LYS A 209 20.20 1.82 7.60
CA LYS A 209 19.12 1.22 8.39
C LYS A 209 19.43 1.18 9.89
N GLU A 210 20.67 0.90 10.25
CA GLU A 210 21.11 0.92 11.66
C GLU A 210 21.10 2.34 12.23
N ALA A 211 21.50 3.35 11.45
CA ALA A 211 21.42 4.75 11.85
C ALA A 211 19.96 5.17 12.11
N ILE A 212 19.04 4.84 11.18
CA ILE A 212 17.60 5.09 11.33
C ILE A 212 17.07 4.41 12.60
N ARG A 213 17.47 3.16 12.85
CA ARG A 213 17.05 2.42 14.04
C ARG A 213 17.49 3.13 15.33
N LYS A 214 18.74 3.59 15.41
CA LYS A 214 19.25 4.33 16.56
C LYS A 214 18.57 5.68 16.77
N GLU A 215 18.18 6.34 15.68
CA GLU A 215 17.51 7.64 15.73
C GLU A 215 16.07 7.54 16.24
N HIS A 216 15.33 6.45 15.92
CA HIS A 216 13.90 6.39 16.11
C HIS A 216 13.43 5.35 17.15
N ILE A 217 14.32 4.55 17.74
CA ILE A 217 13.92 3.58 18.77
C ILE A 217 14.37 4.06 20.15
N HIS A 218 13.39 4.45 20.97
CA HIS A 218 13.56 4.97 22.32
C HIS A 218 12.70 4.18 23.32
N PRO A 219 13.13 2.95 23.73
CA PRO A 219 12.27 2.03 24.46
C PRO A 219 12.09 2.36 25.95
N GLU A 220 12.85 3.32 26.51
CA GLU A 220 13.01 3.51 27.96
C GLU A 220 11.68 3.81 28.65
N ARG A 221 10.81 4.66 28.05
CA ARG A 221 9.49 4.99 28.60
C ARG A 221 8.60 3.75 28.62
N LEU A 222 8.50 3.05 27.48
CA LEU A 222 7.67 1.87 27.34
C LEU A 222 8.09 0.78 28.31
N MET A 223 9.39 0.52 28.42
CA MET A 223 9.92 -0.47 29.35
C MET A 223 9.59 -0.14 30.81
N LYS A 224 9.77 1.12 31.24
CA LYS A 224 9.36 1.56 32.61
C LYS A 224 7.86 1.43 32.84
N THR A 225 7.05 1.48 31.80
CA THR A 225 5.60 1.34 31.91
C THR A 225 5.17 -0.13 32.07
N LEU A 226 5.88 -1.05 31.38
CA LEU A 226 5.54 -2.48 31.37
C LEU A 226 6.21 -3.26 32.51
N PHE A 227 7.38 -2.83 32.96
CA PHE A 227 8.22 -3.56 33.93
C PHE A 227 8.40 -2.77 35.22
N ALA A 228 8.08 -3.38 36.36
CA ALA A 228 8.32 -2.81 37.69
C ALA A 228 9.79 -2.79 38.07
N ASN A 229 10.60 -3.69 37.49
CA ASN A 229 12.03 -3.74 37.66
C ASN A 229 12.73 -3.71 36.28
N THR A 230 13.29 -2.54 35.92
CA THR A 230 13.99 -2.34 34.65
C THR A 230 15.43 -2.91 34.63
N ASP A 231 16.02 -3.24 35.78
CA ASP A 231 17.33 -3.91 35.83
C ASP A 231 17.26 -5.33 35.27
N TYR A 232 16.09 -5.99 35.38
CA TYR A 232 15.82 -7.27 34.74
C TYR A 232 16.05 -7.23 33.22
N LEU A 233 15.71 -6.11 32.57
CA LEU A 233 15.81 -5.95 31.12
C LEU A 233 17.28 -5.94 30.62
N LYS A 234 18.22 -5.39 31.43
CA LYS A 234 19.63 -5.20 31.02
C LYS A 234 20.33 -6.49 30.57
N TRP A 235 19.86 -7.64 31.08
CA TRP A 235 20.52 -8.93 30.88
C TRP A 235 19.64 -9.96 30.15
N LYS A 236 18.35 -9.68 29.98
CA LYS A 236 17.37 -10.67 29.54
C LYS A 236 16.58 -10.27 28.30
N VAL A 237 16.53 -8.98 27.97
CA VAL A 237 15.65 -8.47 26.93
C VAL A 237 16.35 -7.37 26.14
N ASP A 238 16.34 -7.49 24.82
CA ASP A 238 16.59 -6.34 23.96
C ASP A 238 15.32 -5.44 23.98
N ALA A 239 15.43 -4.31 24.64
CA ALA A 239 14.30 -3.39 24.85
C ALA A 239 13.82 -2.77 23.53
N GLY A 240 14.73 -2.49 22.60
CA GLY A 240 14.39 -1.96 21.28
C GLY A 240 13.66 -2.99 20.42
N GLU A 241 14.12 -4.25 20.48
CA GLU A 241 13.47 -5.37 19.78
C GLU A 241 12.07 -5.65 20.35
N LEU A 242 11.93 -5.65 21.67
CA LEU A 242 10.62 -5.81 22.30
C LEU A 242 9.67 -4.66 21.92
N MET A 243 10.15 -3.40 21.90
CA MET A 243 9.34 -2.26 21.49
C MET A 243 8.83 -2.41 20.06
N THR A 244 9.70 -2.79 19.12
CA THR A 244 9.31 -2.97 17.70
C THR A 244 8.37 -4.15 17.53
N SER A 245 8.62 -5.30 18.18
CA SER A 245 7.74 -6.47 18.11
C SER A 245 6.35 -6.20 18.68
N LEU A 246 6.26 -5.48 19.80
CA LEU A 246 4.98 -5.03 20.36
C LEU A 246 4.24 -4.09 19.41
N PHE A 247 4.98 -3.21 18.72
CA PHE A 247 4.40 -2.30 17.74
C PHE A 247 3.91 -3.01 16.48
N ASP A 248 4.62 -4.05 16.02
CA ASP A 248 4.18 -4.87 14.88
C ASP A 248 2.88 -5.61 15.19
N VAL A 249 2.74 -6.19 16.39
CA VAL A 249 1.47 -6.77 16.84
C VAL A 249 0.38 -5.71 16.91
N ALA A 250 0.64 -4.54 17.55
CA ALA A 250 -0.31 -3.43 17.63
C ALA A 250 -0.77 -2.97 16.24
N SER A 251 0.16 -2.83 15.31
CA SER A 251 -0.08 -2.42 13.93
C SER A 251 -0.96 -3.42 13.18
N ASN A 252 -0.75 -4.72 13.42
CA ASN A 252 -1.53 -5.77 12.76
C ASN A 252 -2.94 -5.94 13.33
N MET A 253 -3.19 -5.49 14.56
CA MET A 253 -4.51 -5.67 15.20
C MET A 253 -5.65 -5.00 14.43
N GLN A 254 -5.39 -3.91 13.69
CA GLN A 254 -6.40 -3.32 12.80
C GLN A 254 -6.82 -4.23 11.63
N SER A 255 -6.11 -5.33 11.40
CA SER A 255 -6.48 -6.36 10.43
C SER A 255 -7.55 -7.34 10.94
N HIS A 256 -7.96 -7.23 12.20
CA HIS A 256 -8.83 -8.18 12.88
C HIS A 256 -10.09 -7.51 13.44
N ASP A 257 -11.22 -8.24 13.41
CA ASP A 257 -12.49 -7.81 13.99
C ASP A 257 -12.51 -8.15 15.49
N THR A 258 -11.66 -7.49 16.28
CA THR A 258 -11.60 -7.70 17.73
C THR A 258 -11.72 -6.37 18.47
N GLY A 259 -12.13 -6.40 19.74
CA GLY A 259 -12.05 -5.24 20.61
C GLY A 259 -10.68 -5.08 21.30
N LEU A 260 -9.68 -5.90 20.91
CA LEU A 260 -8.34 -5.84 21.46
C LEU A 260 -7.54 -4.74 20.77
N GLU A 261 -6.68 -4.05 21.52
CA GLU A 261 -5.78 -3.04 20.98
C GLU A 261 -4.51 -2.91 21.84
N LEU A 262 -3.42 -2.47 21.24
CA LEU A 262 -2.15 -2.21 21.92
C LEU A 262 -1.58 -0.82 21.62
N TYR A 263 -2.21 -0.03 20.75
CA TYR A 263 -1.73 1.32 20.44
C TYR A 263 -1.67 2.23 21.67
N SER A 264 -2.51 2.01 22.67
CA SER A 264 -2.48 2.74 23.95
C SER A 264 -1.19 2.56 24.75
N LEU A 265 -0.35 1.59 24.41
CA LEU A 265 1.00 1.44 24.97
C LEU A 265 1.96 2.52 24.52
N PHE A 266 1.73 3.11 23.35
CA PHE A 266 2.63 4.03 22.68
C PHE A 266 2.09 5.46 22.74
N THR A 267 2.98 6.43 22.88
CA THR A 267 2.63 7.83 22.63
C THR A 267 2.49 8.07 21.13
N LYS A 268 1.88 9.18 20.74
CA LYS A 268 1.78 9.56 19.33
C LYS A 268 3.15 9.81 18.70
N GLU A 269 4.08 10.35 19.48
CA GLU A 269 5.47 10.57 19.10
C GLU A 269 6.16 9.23 18.82
N GLU A 270 6.05 8.26 19.72
CA GLU A 270 6.59 6.92 19.51
C GLU A 270 5.97 6.21 18.28
N CYS A 271 4.67 6.38 18.06
CA CYS A 271 4.03 5.89 16.84
C CYS A 271 4.62 6.53 15.57
N TYR A 272 4.89 7.84 15.62
CA TYR A 272 5.51 8.54 14.50
C TYR A 272 6.96 8.09 14.27
N ASP A 273 7.76 7.94 15.32
CA ASP A 273 9.15 7.48 15.23
C ASP A 273 9.25 6.04 14.69
N LEU A 274 8.43 5.13 15.19
CA LEU A 274 8.35 3.75 14.68
C LEU A 274 7.84 3.69 13.23
N TRP A 275 6.96 4.62 12.84
CA TRP A 275 6.58 4.77 11.44
C TRP A 275 7.74 5.28 10.58
N GLN A 276 8.54 6.25 11.05
CA GLN A 276 9.71 6.73 10.32
C GLN A 276 10.70 5.60 10.02
N LEU A 277 10.93 4.72 10.99
CA LEU A 277 11.73 3.51 10.80
C LEU A 277 11.22 2.68 9.60
N SER A 278 9.91 2.42 9.56
CA SER A 278 9.28 1.68 8.49
C SER A 278 9.27 2.45 7.16
N ASN A 279 8.91 3.74 7.17
CA ASN A 279 8.80 4.57 5.97
C ASN A 279 10.14 4.67 5.23
N ARG A 280 11.20 5.03 5.95
CA ARG A 280 12.57 5.15 5.42
C ARG A 280 13.10 3.77 4.97
N GLY A 281 12.82 2.71 5.75
CA GLY A 281 13.21 1.34 5.43
C GLY A 281 12.60 0.83 4.12
N TRP A 282 11.31 1.08 3.89
CA TRP A 282 10.62 0.74 2.64
C TRP A 282 11.12 1.57 1.47
N TYR A 283 11.35 2.88 1.66
CA TYR A 283 11.90 3.76 0.64
C TYR A 283 13.27 3.28 0.16
N ILE A 284 14.18 2.94 1.08
CA ILE A 284 15.52 2.42 0.73
C ILE A 284 15.42 1.06 0.04
N SER A 285 14.51 0.18 0.48
CA SER A 285 14.50 -1.22 0.04
C SER A 285 13.72 -1.47 -1.24
N PHE A 286 12.74 -0.62 -1.58
CA PHE A 286 11.80 -0.82 -2.69
C PHE A 286 11.45 0.47 -3.43
N GLY A 287 11.73 1.63 -2.84
CA GLY A 287 11.51 2.93 -3.44
C GLY A 287 12.71 3.42 -4.27
N PRO A 288 12.62 4.63 -4.86
CA PRO A 288 13.64 5.17 -5.75
C PRO A 288 14.79 5.86 -4.98
N SER A 289 15.24 5.30 -3.87
CA SER A 289 16.28 5.89 -3.02
C SER A 289 17.62 6.03 -3.77
N PRO A 290 18.29 7.20 -3.72
CA PRO A 290 19.64 7.37 -4.25
C PRO A 290 20.67 6.42 -3.60
N LEU A 291 20.45 5.99 -2.35
CA LEU A 291 21.29 5.01 -1.66
C LEU A 291 21.35 3.66 -2.39
N THR A 292 20.30 3.33 -3.13
CA THR A 292 20.21 2.18 -4.03
C THR A 292 20.15 2.61 -5.48
N LYS A 293 20.78 3.75 -5.82
CA LYS A 293 20.91 4.33 -7.17
C LYS A 293 19.57 4.58 -7.89
N GLY A 294 18.45 4.58 -7.15
CA GLY A 294 17.11 4.66 -7.71
C GLY A 294 16.65 3.41 -8.45
N GLU A 295 17.38 2.30 -8.37
CA GLU A 295 17.16 1.11 -9.21
C GLU A 295 16.09 0.15 -8.64
N MET A 296 15.72 0.28 -7.36
CA MET A 296 14.78 -0.66 -6.73
C MET A 296 13.44 -0.81 -7.45
N PRO A 297 12.82 0.25 -8.01
CA PRO A 297 11.57 0.12 -8.76
C PRO A 297 11.66 -0.75 -10.03
N SER A 298 12.86 -0.93 -10.61
CA SER A 298 13.06 -1.72 -11.83
C SER A 298 12.72 -3.21 -11.67
N VAL A 299 12.63 -3.71 -10.44
CA VAL A 299 12.21 -5.10 -10.16
C VAL A 299 10.82 -5.43 -10.73
N GLU A 300 9.99 -4.41 -10.98
CA GLU A 300 8.65 -4.56 -11.56
C GLU A 300 8.61 -4.27 -13.07
N ALA A 301 9.76 -4.24 -13.75
CA ALA A 301 9.81 -4.05 -15.20
C ALA A 301 8.98 -5.11 -15.95
N ASN A 302 9.06 -6.38 -15.54
CA ASN A 302 8.28 -7.47 -16.13
C ASN A 302 6.77 -7.28 -15.94
N LEU A 303 6.34 -6.82 -14.76
CA LEU A 303 4.93 -6.54 -14.49
C LEU A 303 4.43 -5.37 -15.32
N LEU A 304 5.20 -4.28 -15.39
CA LEU A 304 4.87 -3.14 -16.25
C LEU A 304 4.78 -3.56 -17.73
N GLU A 305 5.73 -4.33 -18.22
CA GLU A 305 5.70 -4.85 -19.58
C GLU A 305 4.45 -5.72 -19.86
N ASN A 306 4.08 -6.61 -18.90
CA ASN A 306 2.86 -7.40 -18.99
C ASN A 306 1.59 -6.52 -19.02
N ILE A 307 1.55 -5.45 -18.22
CA ILE A 307 0.42 -4.49 -18.21
C ILE A 307 0.31 -3.82 -19.58
N LEU A 308 1.41 -3.32 -20.16
CA LEU A 308 1.42 -2.67 -21.47
C LEU A 308 1.01 -3.63 -22.59
N ASN A 309 1.63 -4.81 -22.67
CA ASN A 309 1.34 -5.82 -23.70
C ASN A 309 -0.13 -6.29 -23.65
N THR A 310 -0.67 -6.44 -22.44
CA THR A 310 -2.08 -6.80 -22.28
C THR A 310 -2.99 -5.65 -22.69
N ALA A 311 -2.62 -4.41 -22.35
CA ALA A 311 -3.38 -3.23 -22.75
C ALA A 311 -3.44 -3.10 -24.29
N ASP A 312 -2.29 -3.24 -25.00
CA ASP A 312 -2.24 -3.18 -26.46
C ASP A 312 -3.18 -4.23 -27.12
N THR A 313 -3.23 -5.43 -26.54
CA THR A 313 -4.14 -6.47 -27.00
C THR A 313 -5.60 -6.10 -26.75
N CYS A 314 -5.90 -5.46 -25.60
CA CYS A 314 -7.27 -5.16 -25.20
C CYS A 314 -7.82 -3.90 -25.86
N VAL A 315 -6.99 -2.88 -26.16
CA VAL A 315 -7.46 -1.62 -26.75
C VAL A 315 -7.99 -1.79 -28.18
N VAL A 316 -7.54 -2.81 -28.90
CA VAL A 316 -8.04 -3.14 -30.25
C VAL A 316 -9.31 -3.99 -30.26
N ARG A 317 -9.71 -4.53 -29.10
CA ARG A 317 -10.95 -5.32 -28.99
C ARG A 317 -12.20 -4.43 -29.13
N LYS A 318 -13.27 -4.99 -29.70
CA LYS A 318 -14.56 -4.28 -29.83
C LYS A 318 -15.43 -4.38 -28.58
N ASP A 319 -15.26 -5.44 -27.82
CA ASP A 319 -15.98 -5.73 -26.57
C ASP A 319 -15.28 -5.10 -25.33
N SER A 320 -15.99 -5.05 -24.22
CA SER A 320 -15.41 -4.68 -22.92
C SER A 320 -14.64 -5.86 -22.33
N TYR A 321 -13.61 -5.57 -21.53
CA TYR A 321 -12.71 -6.55 -20.94
C TYR A 321 -12.11 -6.03 -19.63
N ALA A 322 -11.72 -6.94 -18.73
CA ALA A 322 -10.92 -6.56 -17.57
C ALA A 322 -9.83 -7.60 -17.29
N THR A 323 -8.66 -7.11 -16.85
CA THR A 323 -7.57 -7.92 -16.33
C THR A 323 -7.30 -7.55 -14.89
N LEU A 324 -7.39 -8.53 -14.00
CA LEU A 324 -7.19 -8.36 -12.57
C LEU A 324 -5.95 -9.15 -12.13
N ARG A 325 -5.04 -8.50 -11.41
CA ARG A 325 -3.80 -9.13 -10.90
C ARG A 325 -3.70 -8.94 -9.39
N PHE A 326 -3.35 -10.00 -8.67
CA PHE A 326 -3.31 -10.01 -7.20
C PHE A 326 -1.96 -10.50 -6.69
N GLY A 327 -1.28 -9.65 -5.95
CA GLY A 327 0.07 -9.93 -5.45
C GLY A 327 0.36 -9.27 -4.10
N HIS A 328 1.50 -8.60 -4.02
CA HIS A 328 2.12 -8.19 -2.75
C HIS A 328 2.47 -6.71 -2.72
N GLU A 329 2.70 -6.19 -1.50
CA GLU A 329 3.25 -4.85 -1.27
C GLU A 329 4.62 -4.64 -1.91
N SER A 330 5.44 -5.71 -1.91
CA SER A 330 6.79 -5.71 -2.51
C SER A 330 6.78 -5.57 -4.04
N CYS A 331 5.61 -5.67 -4.67
CA CYS A 331 5.40 -5.39 -6.08
C CYS A 331 4.62 -4.09 -6.28
N LEU A 332 3.56 -3.86 -5.49
CA LEU A 332 2.72 -2.67 -5.64
C LEU A 332 3.51 -1.37 -5.44
N LEU A 333 4.34 -1.31 -4.39
CA LEU A 333 5.14 -0.13 -4.10
C LEU A 333 6.16 0.16 -5.22
N PRO A 334 7.07 -0.77 -5.61
CA PRO A 334 8.00 -0.48 -6.67
C PRO A 334 7.31 -0.24 -8.02
N LEU A 335 6.16 -0.87 -8.30
CA LEU A 335 5.37 -0.54 -9.49
C LEU A 335 4.86 0.91 -9.47
N ALA A 336 4.31 1.38 -8.33
CA ALA A 336 3.89 2.77 -8.20
C ALA A 336 5.05 3.76 -8.39
N CYS A 337 6.23 3.42 -7.88
CA CYS A 337 7.46 4.20 -8.06
C CYS A 337 7.97 4.14 -9.52
N LEU A 338 7.94 2.96 -10.16
CA LEU A 338 8.35 2.79 -11.55
C LEU A 338 7.44 3.56 -12.51
N LEU A 339 6.14 3.60 -12.20
CA LEU A 339 5.14 4.38 -12.91
C LEU A 339 5.21 5.89 -12.59
N GLU A 340 5.97 6.30 -11.56
CA GLU A 340 6.07 7.69 -11.10
C GLU A 340 4.69 8.32 -10.82
N LEU A 341 3.80 7.53 -10.18
CA LEU A 341 2.45 7.99 -9.87
C LEU A 341 2.50 9.11 -8.81
N ASP A 342 1.96 10.28 -9.12
CA ASP A 342 2.10 11.48 -8.28
C ASP A 342 3.57 11.67 -7.84
N ASP A 343 3.83 11.64 -6.54
CA ASP A 343 5.17 11.79 -5.96
C ASP A 343 5.84 10.46 -5.61
N CYS A 344 5.31 9.30 -6.08
CA CYS A 344 5.91 7.99 -5.76
C CYS A 344 7.35 7.84 -6.31
N GLY A 345 7.68 8.53 -7.40
CA GLY A 345 9.02 8.57 -8.00
C GLY A 345 9.99 9.58 -7.34
N TYR A 346 9.57 10.25 -6.25
CA TYR A 346 10.40 11.26 -5.59
C TYR A 346 11.71 10.68 -5.06
N GLN A 347 12.83 11.33 -5.42
CA GLN A 347 14.18 10.95 -5.01
C GLN A 347 14.77 11.99 -4.07
N THR A 348 15.31 11.54 -2.95
CA THR A 348 16.07 12.35 -1.99
C THR A 348 17.08 11.49 -1.24
N ASP A 349 18.24 12.06 -0.97
CA ASP A 349 19.23 11.54 -0.04
C ASP A 349 19.02 12.09 1.40
N ASP A 350 18.21 13.15 1.52
CA ASP A 350 17.78 13.75 2.80
C ASP A 350 16.56 13.02 3.32
N LEU A 351 16.77 11.97 4.13
CA LEU A 351 15.69 11.16 4.69
C LEU A 351 14.84 11.91 5.72
N ASP A 352 15.33 13.05 6.27
CA ASP A 352 14.56 13.86 7.22
C ASP A 352 13.45 14.66 6.52
N LYS A 353 13.59 14.88 5.21
CA LYS A 353 12.58 15.54 4.38
C LYS A 353 11.66 14.58 3.62
N LEU A 354 11.96 13.27 3.69
CA LEU A 354 11.24 12.26 2.91
C LEU A 354 9.73 12.28 3.20
N ASP A 355 9.35 12.33 4.45
CA ASP A 355 7.96 12.22 4.92
C ASP A 355 7.07 13.43 4.55
N ALA A 356 7.68 14.55 4.16
CA ALA A 356 6.93 15.69 3.63
C ALA A 356 6.23 15.33 2.31
N ILE A 357 6.83 14.45 1.51
CA ILE A 357 6.39 14.10 0.16
C ILE A 357 5.99 12.62 0.08
N TRP A 358 6.88 11.71 0.48
CA TRP A 358 6.71 10.27 0.31
C TRP A 358 6.26 9.58 1.59
N ARG A 359 5.09 8.93 1.56
CA ARG A 359 4.43 8.31 2.72
C ARG A 359 3.90 6.93 2.35
N ASN A 360 4.52 5.89 2.88
CA ASN A 360 4.23 4.50 2.54
C ASN A 360 2.76 4.10 2.75
N TYR A 361 2.10 4.57 3.82
CA TYR A 361 0.68 4.27 4.09
C TYR A 361 -0.29 4.86 3.03
N LYS A 362 0.15 5.85 2.22
CA LYS A 362 -0.64 6.36 1.09
C LYS A 362 -0.47 5.54 -0.17
N ILE A 363 0.67 4.84 -0.31
CA ILE A 363 1.03 4.12 -1.53
C ILE A 363 0.50 2.69 -1.51
N PHE A 364 0.76 1.94 -0.44
CA PHE A 364 0.49 0.50 -0.41
C PHE A 364 -0.18 -0.01 0.89
N PRO A 365 -1.30 0.57 1.33
CA PRO A 365 -2.06 0.00 2.45
C PRO A 365 -2.45 -1.45 2.14
N MET A 366 -2.98 -2.20 3.12
CA MET A 366 -3.59 -3.51 2.86
C MET A 366 -4.65 -3.37 1.76
N ALA A 367 -4.74 -4.31 0.80
CA ALA A 367 -5.57 -4.25 -0.40
C ALA A 367 -5.27 -3.04 -1.32
N GLY A 368 -4.14 -2.36 -1.12
CA GLY A 368 -3.71 -1.26 -2.00
C GLY A 368 -3.69 -1.70 -3.46
N ASN A 369 -4.02 -0.80 -4.38
CA ASN A 369 -4.18 -1.17 -5.78
C ASN A 369 -3.88 -0.04 -6.75
N ILE A 370 -3.53 -0.42 -7.99
CA ILE A 370 -3.39 0.47 -9.14
C ILE A 370 -4.38 0.01 -10.21
N GLN A 371 -5.14 0.95 -10.78
CA GLN A 371 -6.11 0.68 -11.83
C GLN A 371 -5.81 1.59 -13.04
N PHE A 372 -5.63 0.99 -14.21
CA PHE A 372 -5.63 1.69 -15.49
C PHE A 372 -7.02 1.52 -16.10
N VAL A 373 -7.74 2.61 -16.31
CA VAL A 373 -9.06 2.61 -16.90
C VAL A 373 -9.00 3.26 -18.27
N PHE A 374 -9.37 2.51 -19.29
CA PHE A 374 -9.25 2.91 -20.69
C PHE A 374 -10.60 3.33 -21.25
N TYR A 375 -10.60 4.42 -22.00
CA TYR A 375 -11.78 5.05 -22.55
C TYR A 375 -11.67 5.17 -24.06
N ARG A 376 -12.77 4.90 -24.78
CA ARG A 376 -12.88 5.11 -26.21
C ARG A 376 -14.07 5.94 -26.59
N LYS A 377 -13.97 6.60 -27.74
CA LYS A 377 -15.06 7.40 -28.33
C LYS A 377 -15.42 6.82 -29.68
N LYS A 378 -16.73 6.68 -29.96
CA LYS A 378 -17.21 6.17 -31.26
C LYS A 378 -16.73 7.10 -32.39
N GLY A 379 -16.12 6.50 -33.41
CA GLY A 379 -15.61 7.22 -34.59
C GLY A 379 -14.28 7.94 -34.35
N SER A 380 -13.55 7.59 -33.31
CA SER A 380 -12.19 8.05 -33.03
C SER A 380 -11.29 6.86 -32.74
N ASP A 381 -10.06 6.89 -33.25
CA ASP A 381 -9.03 5.91 -32.93
C ASP A 381 -8.23 6.31 -31.70
N ASP A 382 -8.52 7.48 -31.13
CA ASP A 382 -7.87 7.97 -29.92
C ASP A 382 -8.44 7.24 -28.69
N ILE A 383 -7.54 6.69 -27.90
CA ILE A 383 -7.81 6.02 -26.64
C ILE A 383 -7.27 6.88 -25.50
N LEU A 384 -8.12 7.15 -24.53
CA LEU A 384 -7.70 7.79 -23.30
C LEU A 384 -7.51 6.76 -22.20
N VAL A 385 -6.57 7.01 -21.31
CA VAL A 385 -6.36 6.24 -20.06
C VAL A 385 -6.37 7.16 -18.86
N LYS A 386 -6.94 6.70 -17.77
CA LYS A 386 -6.87 7.32 -16.44
C LYS A 386 -6.28 6.29 -15.47
N VAL A 387 -5.35 6.71 -14.62
CA VAL A 387 -4.72 5.83 -13.63
C VAL A 387 -5.16 6.21 -12.22
N LEU A 388 -5.49 5.22 -11.44
CA LEU A 388 -5.88 5.36 -10.04
C LEU A 388 -4.87 4.63 -9.15
N LEU A 389 -4.46 5.27 -8.05
CA LEU A 389 -3.76 4.64 -6.95
C LEU A 389 -4.70 4.61 -5.73
N ASN A 390 -5.01 3.42 -5.24
CA ASN A 390 -5.97 3.23 -4.16
C ASN A 390 -7.32 3.91 -4.45
N GLU A 391 -7.78 3.74 -5.69
CA GLU A 391 -9.04 4.29 -6.23
C GLU A 391 -9.10 5.85 -6.30
N ARG A 392 -7.96 6.52 -6.13
CA ARG A 392 -7.81 7.97 -6.32
C ARG A 392 -7.09 8.26 -7.63
N GLU A 393 -7.57 9.26 -8.36
CA GLU A 393 -6.93 9.71 -9.59
C GLU A 393 -5.51 10.20 -9.30
N THR A 394 -4.55 9.73 -10.10
CA THR A 394 -3.12 10.08 -9.98
C THR A 394 -2.62 10.81 -11.22
N LYS A 395 -1.56 11.58 -11.04
CA LYS A 395 -0.82 12.17 -12.15
C LYS A 395 0.20 11.17 -12.69
N LEU A 396 0.37 11.18 -14.02
CA LEU A 396 1.44 10.47 -14.70
C LEU A 396 2.56 11.46 -15.09
N PRO A 397 3.80 10.97 -15.29
CA PRO A 397 4.93 11.80 -15.76
C PRO A 397 4.82 12.17 -17.26
N VAL A 398 3.64 12.14 -17.81
CA VAL A 398 3.30 12.41 -19.21
C VAL A 398 2.45 13.67 -19.27
N LYS A 399 2.69 14.53 -20.26
CA LYS A 399 1.86 15.72 -20.48
C LYS A 399 0.45 15.31 -20.92
N SER A 400 -0.54 16.05 -20.43
CA SER A 400 -1.94 15.85 -20.85
C SER A 400 -2.61 17.19 -21.05
N ASP A 401 -3.42 17.31 -22.08
CA ASP A 401 -4.35 18.42 -22.36
C ASP A 401 -5.76 18.15 -21.83
N VAL A 402 -6.01 16.93 -21.32
CA VAL A 402 -7.31 16.44 -20.82
C VAL A 402 -7.22 15.83 -19.41
N ALA A 403 -6.24 16.23 -18.60
CA ALA A 403 -6.04 15.68 -17.25
C ALA A 403 -7.33 15.61 -16.43
N PRO A 404 -7.58 14.55 -15.66
CA PRO A 404 -6.69 13.42 -15.30
C PRO A 404 -6.65 12.26 -16.32
N TYR A 405 -7.10 12.49 -17.53
CA TYR A 405 -7.01 11.56 -18.65
C TYR A 405 -5.74 11.84 -19.45
N TYR A 406 -5.21 10.81 -20.09
CA TYR A 406 -3.99 10.87 -20.90
C TYR A 406 -4.22 10.12 -22.19
N HIS A 407 -3.64 10.57 -23.32
CA HIS A 407 -3.64 9.80 -24.55
C HIS A 407 -2.81 8.53 -24.38
N TRP A 408 -3.40 7.37 -24.64
CA TRP A 408 -2.73 6.08 -24.44
C TRP A 408 -1.42 5.96 -25.19
N LYS A 409 -1.37 6.43 -26.43
CA LYS A 409 -0.15 6.43 -27.24
C LYS A 409 1.04 7.11 -26.55
N ASP A 410 0.81 8.24 -25.89
CA ASP A 410 1.85 8.99 -25.19
C ASP A 410 2.30 8.26 -23.93
N VAL A 411 1.35 7.69 -23.19
CA VAL A 411 1.61 6.89 -21.98
C VAL A 411 2.38 5.63 -22.34
N GLU A 412 1.92 4.89 -23.35
CA GLU A 412 2.57 3.69 -23.84
C GLU A 412 4.02 3.98 -24.28
N LEU A 413 4.21 4.99 -25.12
CA LEU A 413 5.53 5.39 -25.62
C LEU A 413 6.48 5.74 -24.46
N TYR A 414 6.01 6.50 -23.49
CA TYR A 414 6.80 6.86 -22.32
C TYR A 414 7.32 5.63 -21.57
N TYR A 415 6.42 4.71 -21.22
CA TYR A 415 6.80 3.53 -20.43
C TYR A 415 7.57 2.49 -21.26
N ARG A 416 7.32 2.36 -22.57
CA ARG A 416 8.16 1.52 -23.46
C ARG A 416 9.58 2.01 -23.49
N ASN A 417 9.80 3.32 -23.67
CA ASN A 417 11.13 3.93 -23.65
C ASN A 417 11.82 3.73 -22.28
N LYS A 418 11.07 3.86 -21.18
CA LYS A 418 11.60 3.62 -19.84
C LYS A 418 12.05 2.16 -19.67
N LEU A 419 11.24 1.19 -20.08
CA LEU A 419 11.61 -0.23 -20.05
C LEU A 419 12.83 -0.55 -20.93
N GLU A 420 12.92 0.08 -22.10
CA GLU A 420 14.10 -0.08 -22.98
C GLU A 420 15.38 0.46 -22.33
N ALA A 421 15.28 1.60 -21.63
CA ALA A 421 16.41 2.17 -20.90
C ALA A 421 16.90 1.27 -19.74
N LEU A 422 15.99 0.56 -19.06
CA LEU A 422 16.33 -0.38 -17.99
C LEU A 422 17.00 -1.67 -18.47
N ARG A 423 16.95 -1.98 -19.78
CA ARG A 423 17.58 -3.16 -20.39
C ARG A 423 19.01 -2.90 -20.83
N LYS A 424 19.43 -1.64 -20.90
CA LYS A 424 20.79 -1.18 -21.28
C LYS A 424 21.69 -1.11 -20.07
#